data_b45f4b7aa9924b4136817ef50c289a09
#
_entry.id   b45f4b7aa9924b4136817ef50c289a09
#
_cell.length_a   1.000
_cell.length_b   1.000
_cell.length_c   1.000
_cell.angle_alpha   90.00
_cell.angle_beta   90.00
_cell.angle_gamma   90.00
#
_symmetry.space_group_name_H-M   'P 1'
#
loop_
_entity.id
_entity.type
_entity.pdbx_description
1 polymer ?
#
loop_
_entity_poly.entity_id
_entity_poly.type
_entity_poly.pdbx_seq_one_letter_code
_entity_poly.pdbx_strand_id
1 'polypeptide(L)'
;MDSFTRNYVDRFMADVIARNPGEAEFHQAVREVVESVAPYITACPHLMDKKVMERIVEPERILIFRVPWTDDRGEVHINRGFRVQCNSALGPYKGGIRFHPSVNLSIMKFLAFEQTFKNSLTTLPMGGAKGGSDFNPRGKSDDEVMRFCQSFMTELFRHIGQDTDVPAGDIGVGGREIGYLFGQYKRLRNEFTGTLTGKGLGWGGSLLRPEATGYGLCYFTEQMLGTRGESFAGKTVLISGAGDVAQYAAQKAMRLGAKVVTLSDSDGFIYDPDGLDEEKMAYVFELKKIYRGRIKEYADKYPGSTYYPGERPWRIPCDIALPCATQNEIRKEDAEKLVAGGCMCVAEGANMPSTPEAIHVFQENGLLYAPGKASNAGGVSTSGLEMTQNSMRQHWTAEEVDSHLRRIMSDIHAACLKYGTNEDGTVNYVRGANTAAFIKVADAMMDQGLV
;
A
#
# COMPACT_ATOMS: atom_id res chain seq x y z
N MET A 1 15.23 -12.41 -20.56
CA MET A 1 14.02 -13.16 -20.96
C MET A 1 14.27 -13.77 -22.34
N ASP A 2 14.10 -15.10 -22.46
CA ASP A 2 14.23 -15.80 -23.75
C ASP A 2 13.05 -15.48 -24.70
N SER A 3 13.16 -15.93 -25.95
CA SER A 3 12.16 -15.62 -27.00
C SER A 3 10.80 -16.28 -26.75
N PHE A 4 10.77 -17.47 -26.12
CA PHE A 4 9.53 -18.17 -25.79
C PHE A 4 8.74 -17.42 -24.71
N THR A 5 9.43 -17.05 -23.64
CA THR A 5 8.85 -16.30 -22.53
C THR A 5 8.36 -14.92 -22.98
N ARG A 6 9.12 -14.23 -23.84
CA ARG A 6 8.70 -12.94 -24.39
C ARG A 6 7.43 -13.09 -25.23
N ASN A 7 7.37 -14.08 -26.10
CA ASN A 7 6.18 -14.35 -26.92
C ASN A 7 4.95 -14.70 -26.06
N TYR A 8 5.13 -15.40 -24.93
CA TYR A 8 4.07 -15.62 -23.96
C TYR A 8 3.54 -14.30 -23.42
N VAL A 9 4.42 -13.42 -22.91
CA VAL A 9 4.04 -12.09 -22.36
C VAL A 9 3.31 -11.26 -23.40
N ASP A 10 3.81 -11.19 -24.63
CA ASP A 10 3.23 -10.36 -25.69
C ASP A 10 1.79 -10.83 -26.05
N ARG A 11 1.58 -12.13 -26.20
CA ARG A 11 0.25 -12.71 -26.47
C ARG A 11 -0.69 -12.49 -25.28
N PHE A 12 -0.23 -12.79 -24.07
CA PHE A 12 -1.02 -12.57 -22.85
C PHE A 12 -1.46 -11.11 -22.71
N MET A 13 -0.53 -10.16 -22.89
CA MET A 13 -0.87 -8.74 -22.82
C MET A 13 -1.78 -8.26 -23.94
N ALA A 14 -1.64 -8.81 -25.14
CA ALA A 14 -2.57 -8.50 -26.25
C ALA A 14 -4.00 -8.91 -25.89
N ASP A 15 -4.20 -10.08 -25.29
CA ASP A 15 -5.51 -10.55 -24.83
C ASP A 15 -6.06 -9.69 -23.69
N VAL A 16 -5.22 -9.34 -22.70
CA VAL A 16 -5.62 -8.44 -21.60
C VAL A 16 -6.08 -7.08 -22.11
N ILE A 17 -5.33 -6.48 -23.02
CA ILE A 17 -5.67 -5.17 -23.62
C ILE A 17 -6.98 -5.25 -24.42
N ALA A 18 -7.15 -6.29 -25.22
CA ALA A 18 -8.34 -6.48 -26.03
C ALA A 18 -9.62 -6.64 -25.18
N ARG A 19 -9.51 -7.32 -24.04
CA ARG A 19 -10.65 -7.53 -23.11
C ARG A 19 -10.94 -6.33 -22.22
N ASN A 20 -10.00 -5.40 -22.03
CA ASN A 20 -10.11 -4.27 -21.14
C ASN A 20 -9.77 -2.94 -21.86
N PRO A 21 -10.52 -2.56 -22.89
CA PRO A 21 -10.19 -1.39 -23.70
C PRO A 21 -10.26 -0.10 -22.87
N GLY A 22 -9.21 0.75 -23.00
CA GLY A 22 -9.14 2.04 -22.31
C GLY A 22 -8.69 2.00 -20.83
N GLU A 23 -8.35 0.83 -20.32
CA GLU A 23 -7.94 0.67 -18.91
C GLU A 23 -6.40 0.73 -18.74
N ALA A 24 -5.79 1.86 -19.05
CA ALA A 24 -4.34 2.02 -19.13
C ALA A 24 -3.61 1.70 -17.83
N GLU A 25 -4.13 2.12 -16.67
CA GLU A 25 -3.53 1.86 -15.36
C GLU A 25 -3.55 0.36 -15.03
N PHE A 26 -4.63 -0.32 -15.39
CA PHE A 26 -4.73 -1.77 -15.21
C PHE A 26 -3.76 -2.51 -16.13
N HIS A 27 -3.64 -2.12 -17.39
CA HIS A 27 -2.66 -2.73 -18.33
C HIS A 27 -1.23 -2.58 -17.83
N GLN A 28 -0.86 -1.41 -17.29
CA GLN A 28 0.48 -1.16 -16.75
C GLN A 28 0.79 -2.08 -15.58
N ALA A 29 -0.12 -2.20 -14.61
CA ALA A 29 0.07 -3.04 -13.43
C ALA A 29 0.18 -4.52 -13.79
N VAL A 30 -0.66 -5.01 -14.71
CA VAL A 30 -0.60 -6.39 -15.18
C VAL A 30 0.71 -6.68 -15.89
N ARG A 31 1.19 -5.75 -16.76
CA ARG A 31 2.46 -5.89 -17.47
C ARG A 31 3.64 -6.00 -16.51
N GLU A 32 3.73 -5.13 -15.51
CA GLU A 32 4.80 -5.16 -14.49
C GLU A 32 4.90 -6.53 -13.81
N VAL A 33 3.75 -7.07 -13.42
CA VAL A 33 3.72 -8.36 -12.73
C VAL A 33 4.04 -9.50 -13.69
N VAL A 34 3.39 -9.56 -14.87
CA VAL A 34 3.60 -10.69 -15.80
C VAL A 34 5.04 -10.76 -16.30
N GLU A 35 5.68 -9.63 -16.58
CA GLU A 35 7.09 -9.59 -16.97
C GLU A 35 8.01 -10.17 -15.88
N SER A 36 7.67 -9.95 -14.61
CA SER A 36 8.42 -10.49 -13.47
C SER A 36 8.23 -12.01 -13.30
N VAL A 37 7.00 -12.51 -13.51
CA VAL A 37 6.65 -13.91 -13.20
C VAL A 37 6.67 -14.85 -14.41
N ALA A 38 6.68 -14.32 -15.63
CA ALA A 38 6.66 -15.11 -16.86
C ALA A 38 7.79 -16.15 -16.96
N PRO A 39 9.05 -15.86 -16.55
CA PRO A 39 10.10 -16.89 -16.54
C PRO A 39 9.74 -18.10 -15.68
N TYR A 40 9.06 -17.88 -14.54
CA TYR A 40 8.61 -18.96 -13.68
C TYR A 40 7.44 -19.73 -14.31
N ILE A 41 6.45 -19.02 -14.87
CA ILE A 41 5.27 -19.61 -15.51
C ILE A 41 5.72 -20.51 -16.69
N THR A 42 6.59 -20.01 -17.54
CA THR A 42 7.05 -20.75 -18.74
C THR A 42 7.95 -21.95 -18.40
N ALA A 43 8.61 -21.93 -17.24
CA ALA A 43 9.33 -23.09 -16.71
C ALA A 43 8.39 -24.14 -16.09
N CYS A 44 7.12 -23.81 -15.86
CA CYS A 44 6.12 -24.69 -15.23
C CYS A 44 4.91 -24.89 -16.17
N PRO A 45 4.98 -25.84 -17.15
CA PRO A 45 3.95 -26.02 -18.20
C PRO A 45 2.52 -26.15 -17.65
N HIS A 46 2.35 -26.80 -16.51
CA HIS A 46 1.03 -27.00 -15.88
C HIS A 46 0.34 -25.68 -15.49
N LEU A 47 1.11 -24.62 -15.19
CA LEU A 47 0.54 -23.29 -14.89
C LEU A 47 -0.02 -22.61 -16.15
N MET A 48 0.67 -22.78 -17.30
CA MET A 48 0.19 -22.32 -18.60
C MET A 48 -1.05 -23.10 -19.06
N ASP A 49 -1.01 -24.44 -18.96
CA ASP A 49 -2.11 -25.31 -19.37
C ASP A 49 -3.40 -25.02 -18.60
N LYS A 50 -3.28 -24.65 -17.32
CA LYS A 50 -4.40 -24.28 -16.44
C LYS A 50 -4.72 -22.79 -16.47
N LYS A 51 -4.02 -22.00 -17.32
CA LYS A 51 -4.24 -20.56 -17.50
C LYS A 51 -4.28 -19.78 -16.19
N VAL A 52 -3.34 -20.09 -15.30
CA VAL A 52 -3.37 -19.56 -13.93
C VAL A 52 -3.24 -18.03 -13.94
N MET A 53 -2.34 -17.46 -14.74
CA MET A 53 -2.16 -16.02 -14.82
C MET A 53 -3.37 -15.32 -15.45
N GLU A 54 -3.96 -15.92 -16.47
CA GLU A 54 -5.19 -15.43 -17.11
C GLU A 54 -6.38 -15.40 -16.12
N ARG A 55 -6.45 -16.37 -15.22
CA ARG A 55 -7.46 -16.43 -14.15
C ARG A 55 -7.19 -15.39 -13.05
N ILE A 56 -5.93 -15.16 -12.68
CA ILE A 56 -5.56 -14.15 -11.67
C ILE A 56 -5.89 -12.72 -12.17
N VAL A 57 -5.70 -12.47 -13.45
CA VAL A 57 -5.94 -11.14 -14.05
C VAL A 57 -7.43 -10.83 -14.20
N GLU A 58 -8.26 -11.85 -14.39
CA GLU A 58 -9.71 -11.66 -14.49
C GLU A 58 -10.32 -11.61 -13.07
N PRO A 59 -10.89 -10.47 -12.63
CA PRO A 59 -11.53 -10.40 -11.31
C PRO A 59 -12.67 -11.41 -11.18
N GLU A 60 -12.79 -12.05 -10.04
CA GLU A 60 -13.88 -12.99 -9.78
C GLU A 60 -15.25 -12.31 -9.84
N ARG A 61 -15.34 -11.05 -9.38
CA ARG A 61 -16.56 -10.23 -9.46
C ARG A 61 -16.25 -8.75 -9.51
N ILE A 62 -17.09 -8.01 -10.24
CA ILE A 62 -17.08 -6.56 -10.24
C ILE A 62 -18.50 -6.07 -9.95
N LEU A 63 -18.62 -5.23 -8.92
CA LEU A 63 -19.85 -4.58 -8.53
C LEU A 63 -19.75 -3.11 -8.92
N ILE A 64 -20.72 -2.63 -9.67
CA ILE A 64 -20.90 -1.21 -10.01
C ILE A 64 -22.33 -0.84 -9.62
N PHE A 65 -22.47 0.19 -8.80
CA PHE A 65 -23.78 0.57 -8.28
C PHE A 65 -23.92 2.09 -8.16
N ARG A 66 -25.16 2.54 -8.16
CA ARG A 66 -25.53 3.94 -7.99
C ARG A 66 -25.58 4.28 -6.50
N VAL A 67 -25.03 5.45 -6.12
CA VAL A 67 -25.05 5.98 -4.77
C VAL A 67 -25.75 7.34 -4.76
N PRO A 68 -27.09 7.40 -4.54
CA PRO A 68 -27.83 8.65 -4.40
C PRO A 68 -27.70 9.17 -2.97
N TRP A 69 -27.49 10.47 -2.81
CA TRP A 69 -27.44 11.12 -1.50
C TRP A 69 -27.88 12.58 -1.60
N THR A 70 -28.19 13.21 -0.49
CA THR A 70 -28.59 14.62 -0.42
C THR A 70 -27.57 15.42 0.37
N ASP A 71 -27.25 16.62 -0.13
CA ASP A 71 -26.40 17.57 0.59
C ASP A 71 -27.19 18.31 1.71
N ASP A 72 -26.51 19.23 2.40
CA ASP A 72 -27.11 19.99 3.49
C ASP A 72 -28.17 21.01 3.01
N ARG A 73 -28.26 21.26 1.71
CA ARG A 73 -29.28 22.11 1.07
C ARG A 73 -30.51 21.32 0.62
N GLY A 74 -30.43 19.98 0.71
CA GLY A 74 -31.47 19.09 0.21
C GLY A 74 -31.36 18.78 -1.27
N GLU A 75 -30.26 19.17 -1.95
CA GLU A 75 -30.03 18.84 -3.35
C GLU A 75 -29.61 17.36 -3.48
N VAL A 76 -30.15 16.70 -4.51
CA VAL A 76 -29.87 15.28 -4.76
C VAL A 76 -28.61 15.16 -5.64
N HIS A 77 -27.67 14.34 -5.17
CA HIS A 77 -26.45 13.98 -5.89
C HIS A 77 -26.43 12.49 -6.19
N ILE A 78 -25.77 12.12 -7.28
CA ILE A 78 -25.62 10.73 -7.70
C ILE A 78 -24.16 10.47 -7.98
N ASN A 79 -23.56 9.56 -7.24
CA ASN A 79 -22.22 9.05 -7.47
C ASN A 79 -22.26 7.58 -7.92
N ARG A 80 -21.13 7.10 -8.40
CA ARG A 80 -20.94 5.70 -8.77
C ARG A 80 -20.08 5.00 -7.74
N GLY A 81 -20.58 3.89 -7.21
CA GLY A 81 -19.84 3.01 -6.33
C GLY A 81 -19.24 1.82 -7.07
N PHE A 82 -18.08 1.35 -6.62
CA PHE A 82 -17.36 0.20 -7.16
C PHE A 82 -16.89 -0.73 -6.04
N ARG A 83 -16.93 -2.05 -6.30
CA ARG A 83 -16.16 -3.05 -5.55
C ARG A 83 -15.66 -4.10 -6.52
N VAL A 84 -14.35 -4.24 -6.63
CA VAL A 84 -13.69 -5.28 -7.42
C VAL A 84 -13.20 -6.34 -6.44
N GLN A 85 -13.80 -7.52 -6.49
CA GLN A 85 -13.41 -8.73 -5.79
C GLN A 85 -12.51 -9.53 -6.72
N CYS A 86 -11.19 -9.40 -6.55
CA CYS A 86 -10.23 -9.82 -7.54
C CYS A 86 -9.92 -11.30 -7.44
N ASN A 87 -9.52 -11.76 -6.25
CA ASN A 87 -9.12 -13.16 -6.03
C ASN A 87 -9.34 -13.55 -4.58
N SER A 88 -9.95 -14.71 -4.34
CA SER A 88 -10.26 -15.24 -3.02
C SER A 88 -9.51 -16.54 -2.68
N ALA A 89 -8.55 -16.96 -3.49
CA ALA A 89 -7.87 -18.24 -3.29
C ALA A 89 -7.17 -18.38 -1.93
N LEU A 90 -6.70 -17.26 -1.35
CA LEU A 90 -6.00 -17.27 -0.05
C LEU A 90 -6.88 -16.89 1.14
N GLY A 91 -8.12 -16.51 0.94
CA GLY A 91 -9.03 -16.10 2.00
C GLY A 91 -10.03 -15.04 1.55
N PRO A 92 -10.80 -14.47 2.49
CA PRO A 92 -11.77 -13.43 2.18
C PRO A 92 -11.15 -12.27 1.38
N TYR A 93 -11.89 -11.71 0.45
CA TYR A 93 -11.43 -10.52 -0.28
C TYR A 93 -11.07 -9.43 0.72
N LYS A 94 -9.94 -8.76 0.52
CA LYS A 94 -9.44 -7.72 1.41
C LYS A 94 -8.86 -6.56 0.63
N GLY A 95 -9.31 -5.35 0.94
CA GLY A 95 -8.76 -4.12 0.35
C GLY A 95 -9.57 -2.89 0.68
N GLY A 96 -8.95 -1.72 0.51
CA GLY A 96 -9.51 -0.43 0.89
C GLY A 96 -10.68 0.03 0.04
N ILE A 97 -11.43 1.00 0.56
CA ILE A 97 -12.42 1.82 -0.15
C ILE A 97 -11.82 3.22 -0.30
N ARG A 98 -11.83 3.75 -1.53
CA ARG A 98 -11.33 5.09 -1.87
C ARG A 98 -12.48 6.02 -2.24
N PHE A 99 -12.54 7.20 -1.62
CA PHE A 99 -13.44 8.27 -2.05
C PHE A 99 -12.62 9.42 -2.64
N HIS A 100 -12.64 9.50 -3.97
CA HIS A 100 -11.91 10.52 -4.71
C HIS A 100 -12.50 10.71 -6.11
N PRO A 101 -12.55 11.94 -6.66
CA PRO A 101 -13.13 12.19 -7.99
C PRO A 101 -12.50 11.39 -9.15
N SER A 102 -11.24 10.97 -8.99
CA SER A 102 -10.53 10.17 -10.02
C SER A 102 -10.92 8.69 -10.03
N VAL A 103 -11.73 8.22 -9.08
CA VAL A 103 -12.10 6.80 -9.01
C VAL A 103 -12.90 6.38 -10.24
N ASN A 104 -12.40 5.36 -10.91
CA ASN A 104 -13.01 4.70 -12.05
C ASN A 104 -12.71 3.19 -12.03
N LEU A 105 -13.28 2.44 -12.96
CA LEU A 105 -13.11 0.99 -12.99
C LEU A 105 -11.67 0.56 -13.23
N SER A 106 -10.94 1.20 -14.15
CA SER A 106 -9.53 0.90 -14.43
C SER A 106 -8.67 0.99 -13.17
N ILE A 107 -8.81 2.11 -12.44
CA ILE A 107 -8.09 2.32 -11.17
C ILE A 107 -8.48 1.27 -10.12
N MET A 108 -9.77 0.92 -10.00
CA MET A 108 -10.21 -0.08 -9.02
C MET A 108 -9.69 -1.49 -9.37
N LYS A 109 -9.69 -1.87 -10.66
CA LYS A 109 -9.13 -3.16 -11.11
C LYS A 109 -7.62 -3.22 -10.88
N PHE A 110 -6.89 -2.20 -11.27
CA PHE A 110 -5.45 -2.08 -11.02
C PHE A 110 -5.13 -2.28 -9.54
N LEU A 111 -5.79 -1.52 -8.67
CA LEU A 111 -5.54 -1.57 -7.23
C LEU A 111 -5.98 -2.90 -6.60
N ALA A 112 -7.05 -3.54 -7.09
CA ALA A 112 -7.50 -4.84 -6.61
C ALA A 112 -6.53 -5.97 -7.01
N PHE A 113 -6.02 -5.93 -8.22
CA PHE A 113 -5.01 -6.84 -8.72
C PHE A 113 -3.71 -6.73 -7.91
N GLU A 114 -3.18 -5.53 -7.72
CA GLU A 114 -2.00 -5.28 -6.88
C GLU A 114 -2.23 -5.71 -5.42
N GLN A 115 -3.44 -5.49 -4.90
CA GLN A 115 -3.80 -5.89 -3.54
C GLN A 115 -3.76 -7.40 -3.35
N THR A 116 -4.10 -8.20 -4.36
CA THR A 116 -3.99 -9.66 -4.33
C THR A 116 -2.55 -10.09 -4.07
N PHE A 117 -1.59 -9.51 -4.80
CA PHE A 117 -0.16 -9.81 -4.62
C PHE A 117 0.38 -9.31 -3.28
N LYS A 118 0.01 -8.10 -2.87
CA LYS A 118 0.40 -7.56 -1.57
C LYS A 118 -0.09 -8.42 -0.41
N ASN A 119 -1.37 -8.81 -0.41
CA ASN A 119 -1.97 -9.58 0.66
C ASN A 119 -1.35 -10.97 0.77
N SER A 120 -1.07 -11.61 -0.37
CA SER A 120 -0.46 -12.94 -0.40
C SER A 120 0.91 -12.99 0.28
N LEU A 121 1.68 -11.90 0.24
CA LEU A 121 2.99 -11.78 0.90
C LEU A 121 2.86 -11.77 2.43
N THR A 122 1.76 -11.29 2.99
CA THR A 122 1.60 -11.12 4.45
C THR A 122 1.53 -12.42 5.25
N THR A 123 1.47 -13.56 4.61
CA THR A 123 1.22 -14.89 5.22
C THR A 123 -0.15 -15.06 5.88
N LEU A 124 -0.95 -14.01 5.95
CA LEU A 124 -2.31 -14.04 6.51
C LEU A 124 -3.33 -14.51 5.47
N PRO A 125 -4.42 -15.17 5.89
CA PRO A 125 -5.45 -15.69 4.98
C PRO A 125 -6.34 -14.56 4.43
N MET A 126 -5.86 -13.87 3.42
CA MET A 126 -6.55 -12.74 2.79
C MET A 126 -6.42 -12.80 1.27
N GLY A 127 -7.55 -12.70 0.60
CA GLY A 127 -7.62 -12.45 -0.84
C GLY A 127 -7.40 -10.98 -1.20
N GLY A 128 -7.72 -10.61 -2.44
CA GLY A 128 -7.53 -9.24 -2.94
C GLY A 128 -8.83 -8.60 -3.40
N ALA A 129 -9.05 -7.36 -3.00
CA ALA A 129 -10.15 -6.51 -3.46
C ALA A 129 -9.80 -5.03 -3.43
N LYS A 130 -10.59 -4.24 -4.13
CA LYS A 130 -10.57 -2.77 -4.01
C LYS A 130 -11.96 -2.21 -4.30
N GLY A 131 -12.32 -1.14 -3.61
CA GLY A 131 -13.58 -0.44 -3.86
C GLY A 131 -13.41 1.06 -3.79
N GLY A 132 -14.47 1.77 -4.11
CA GLY A 132 -14.46 3.22 -4.03
C GLY A 132 -15.64 3.88 -4.71
N SER A 133 -15.58 5.19 -4.73
CA SER A 133 -16.53 6.05 -5.42
C SER A 133 -15.85 7.32 -5.92
N ASP A 134 -16.39 7.91 -6.97
CA ASP A 134 -16.03 9.23 -7.49
C ASP A 134 -16.48 10.39 -6.57
N PHE A 135 -17.00 10.07 -5.40
CA PHE A 135 -17.36 11.04 -4.35
C PHE A 135 -16.13 11.78 -3.82
N ASN A 136 -16.24 13.10 -3.69
CA ASN A 136 -15.21 13.93 -3.08
C ASN A 136 -15.61 14.33 -1.64
N PRO A 137 -15.00 13.77 -0.60
CA PRO A 137 -15.33 14.12 0.78
C PRO A 137 -14.78 15.48 1.23
N ARG A 138 -13.87 16.10 0.45
CA ARG A 138 -13.28 17.40 0.82
C ARG A 138 -14.33 18.50 0.77
N GLY A 139 -14.40 19.30 1.84
CA GLY A 139 -15.34 20.41 1.95
C GLY A 139 -16.78 19.99 2.21
N LYS A 140 -17.04 18.71 2.45
CA LYS A 140 -18.34 18.19 2.87
C LYS A 140 -18.48 18.19 4.39
N SER A 141 -19.70 18.44 4.87
CA SER A 141 -20.02 18.31 6.30
C SER A 141 -19.97 16.85 6.76
N ASP A 142 -19.89 16.64 8.06
CA ASP A 142 -19.94 15.29 8.62
C ASP A 142 -21.26 14.60 8.31
N ASP A 143 -22.37 15.34 8.29
CA ASP A 143 -23.70 14.83 7.96
C ASP A 143 -23.82 14.45 6.48
N GLU A 144 -23.23 15.22 5.55
CA GLU A 144 -23.16 14.88 4.13
C GLU A 144 -22.36 13.59 3.92
N VAL A 145 -21.16 13.48 4.54
CA VAL A 145 -20.33 12.29 4.45
C VAL A 145 -21.04 11.08 5.07
N MET A 146 -21.74 11.26 6.18
CA MET A 146 -22.52 10.17 6.81
C MET A 146 -23.62 9.68 5.87
N ARG A 147 -24.44 10.58 5.30
CA ARG A 147 -25.50 10.22 4.34
C ARG A 147 -24.94 9.48 3.12
N PHE A 148 -23.81 9.97 2.58
CA PHE A 148 -23.13 9.29 1.49
C PHE A 148 -22.67 7.87 1.89
N CYS A 149 -21.98 7.71 3.02
CA CYS A 149 -21.52 6.41 3.50
C CYS A 149 -22.68 5.44 3.74
N GLN A 150 -23.80 5.91 4.29
CA GLN A 150 -24.99 5.09 4.49
C GLN A 150 -25.59 4.62 3.16
N SER A 151 -25.71 5.50 2.17
CA SER A 151 -26.20 5.14 0.84
C SER A 151 -25.26 4.14 0.15
N PHE A 152 -23.93 4.38 0.18
CA PHE A 152 -22.91 3.48 -0.37
C PHE A 152 -22.99 2.09 0.25
N MET A 153 -23.10 2.01 1.59
CA MET A 153 -23.17 0.73 2.30
C MET A 153 -24.50 0.01 2.07
N THR A 154 -25.59 0.72 1.83
CA THR A 154 -26.90 0.13 1.54
C THR A 154 -26.88 -0.75 0.28
N GLU A 155 -26.01 -0.45 -0.66
CA GLU A 155 -25.77 -1.32 -1.82
C GLU A 155 -24.71 -2.39 -1.53
N LEU A 156 -23.60 -1.99 -0.88
CA LEU A 156 -22.45 -2.87 -0.71
C LEU A 156 -22.68 -4.01 0.31
N PHE A 157 -23.50 -3.82 1.33
CA PHE A 157 -23.62 -4.76 2.48
C PHE A 157 -23.99 -6.19 2.09
N ARG A 158 -24.65 -6.39 0.95
CA ARG A 158 -25.06 -7.71 0.46
C ARG A 158 -23.87 -8.57 0.00
N HIS A 159 -22.75 -7.93 -0.28
CA HIS A 159 -21.60 -8.51 -0.96
C HIS A 159 -20.35 -8.58 -0.07
N ILE A 160 -20.44 -8.10 1.16
CA ILE A 160 -19.32 -8.08 2.11
C ILE A 160 -19.69 -8.79 3.41
N GLY A 161 -18.69 -9.16 4.18
CA GLY A 161 -18.82 -9.84 5.47
C GLY A 161 -17.46 -10.30 5.97
N GLN A 162 -17.36 -10.65 7.25
CA GLN A 162 -16.08 -11.03 7.88
C GLN A 162 -15.40 -12.22 7.20
N ASP A 163 -16.18 -13.15 6.62
CA ASP A 163 -15.69 -14.37 5.99
C ASP A 163 -15.82 -14.35 4.46
N THR A 164 -16.25 -13.22 3.88
CA THR A 164 -16.47 -13.05 2.44
C THR A 164 -15.57 -11.97 1.88
N ASP A 165 -15.74 -10.73 2.35
CA ASP A 165 -15.04 -9.55 1.87
C ASP A 165 -14.95 -8.52 2.99
N VAL A 166 -13.75 -8.14 3.38
CA VAL A 166 -13.49 -7.21 4.49
C VAL A 166 -12.83 -5.94 3.96
N PRO A 167 -13.63 -4.88 3.68
CA PRO A 167 -13.09 -3.60 3.26
C PRO A 167 -12.30 -2.89 4.36
N ALA A 168 -11.49 -1.90 3.96
CA ALA A 168 -10.72 -1.03 4.84
C ALA A 168 -10.77 0.43 4.35
N GLY A 169 -10.10 1.33 5.05
CA GLY A 169 -9.88 2.69 4.58
C GLY A 169 -8.81 2.79 3.49
N ASP A 170 -8.90 3.86 2.72
CA ASP A 170 -7.92 4.29 1.70
C ASP A 170 -8.06 5.82 1.54
N ILE A 171 -7.55 6.42 0.46
CA ILE A 171 -7.69 7.86 0.20
C ILE A 171 -9.16 8.31 0.34
N GLY A 172 -9.39 9.34 1.16
CA GLY A 172 -10.72 9.89 1.42
C GLY A 172 -11.61 9.04 2.34
N VAL A 173 -11.09 7.93 2.89
CA VAL A 173 -11.80 7.06 3.83
C VAL A 173 -10.92 6.79 5.04
N GLY A 174 -11.13 7.54 6.09
CA GLY A 174 -10.47 7.40 7.39
C GLY A 174 -11.37 6.76 8.44
N GLY A 175 -11.01 6.92 9.71
CA GLY A 175 -11.76 6.35 10.83
C GLY A 175 -13.21 6.84 10.92
N ARG A 176 -13.47 8.09 10.53
CA ARG A 176 -14.83 8.67 10.47
C ARG A 176 -15.71 7.92 9.46
N GLU A 177 -15.25 7.79 8.24
CA GLU A 177 -15.95 7.10 7.16
C GLU A 177 -16.12 5.62 7.48
N ILE A 178 -15.11 4.96 8.02
CA ILE A 178 -15.20 3.57 8.48
C ILE A 178 -16.29 3.43 9.56
N GLY A 179 -16.38 4.39 10.47
CA GLY A 179 -17.45 4.42 11.48
C GLY A 179 -18.85 4.47 10.87
N TYR A 180 -19.07 5.38 9.93
CA TYR A 180 -20.37 5.52 9.25
C TYR A 180 -20.71 4.29 8.40
N LEU A 181 -19.74 3.74 7.67
CA LEU A 181 -19.92 2.53 6.88
C LEU A 181 -20.24 1.32 7.79
N PHE A 182 -19.50 1.14 8.88
CA PHE A 182 -19.74 0.03 9.81
C PHE A 182 -21.08 0.16 10.55
N GLY A 183 -21.44 1.37 10.97
CA GLY A 183 -22.71 1.63 11.62
C GLY A 183 -23.91 1.25 10.73
N GLN A 184 -23.84 1.58 9.45
CA GLN A 184 -24.87 1.21 8.47
C GLN A 184 -24.88 -0.29 8.18
N TYR A 185 -23.69 -0.90 8.00
CA TYR A 185 -23.57 -2.37 7.84
C TYR A 185 -24.21 -3.12 9.00
N LYS A 186 -23.80 -2.77 10.23
CA LYS A 186 -24.35 -3.37 11.46
C LYS A 186 -25.86 -3.26 11.53
N ARG A 187 -26.43 -2.10 11.16
CA ARG A 187 -27.87 -1.86 11.17
C ARG A 187 -28.61 -2.74 10.15
N LEU A 188 -28.06 -2.87 8.93
CA LEU A 188 -28.71 -3.63 7.84
C LEU A 188 -28.61 -5.15 8.06
N ARG A 189 -27.47 -5.61 8.56
CA ARG A 189 -27.24 -7.04 8.84
C ARG A 189 -27.78 -7.51 10.18
N ASN A 190 -27.98 -6.59 11.12
CA ASN A 190 -28.25 -6.88 12.52
C ASN A 190 -27.17 -7.79 13.16
N GLU A 191 -25.91 -7.55 12.78
CA GLU A 191 -24.74 -8.33 13.20
C GLU A 191 -23.62 -7.40 13.63
N PHE A 192 -22.89 -7.76 14.69
CA PHE A 192 -21.64 -7.10 15.08
C PHE A 192 -20.48 -8.07 14.81
N THR A 193 -19.87 -7.95 13.63
CA THR A 193 -18.84 -8.85 13.13
C THR A 193 -17.54 -8.12 12.79
N GLY A 194 -16.50 -8.85 12.40
CA GLY A 194 -15.21 -8.32 11.94
C GLY A 194 -15.24 -7.72 10.53
N THR A 195 -16.39 -7.38 9.99
CA THR A 195 -16.51 -6.68 8.71
C THR A 195 -15.98 -5.27 8.84
N LEU A 196 -15.20 -4.82 7.87
CA LEU A 196 -14.40 -3.60 7.85
C LEU A 196 -13.23 -3.63 8.87
N THR A 197 -12.08 -3.10 8.45
CA THR A 197 -10.94 -2.83 9.32
C THR A 197 -10.59 -1.34 9.34
N GLY A 198 -9.83 -0.93 10.35
CA GLY A 198 -9.62 0.48 10.67
C GLY A 198 -10.72 1.03 11.60
N LYS A 199 -11.38 0.14 12.33
CA LYS A 199 -12.38 0.49 13.33
C LYS A 199 -11.76 1.23 14.52
N GLY A 200 -12.58 1.97 15.26
CA GLY A 200 -12.15 2.56 16.52
C GLY A 200 -11.83 1.51 17.58
N LEU A 201 -10.87 1.79 18.45
CA LEU A 201 -10.40 0.85 19.48
C LEU A 201 -11.53 0.34 20.38
N GLY A 202 -12.51 1.20 20.72
CA GLY A 202 -13.63 0.82 21.57
C GLY A 202 -14.67 -0.11 20.91
N TRP A 203 -14.53 -0.41 19.63
CA TRP A 203 -15.51 -1.20 18.87
C TRP A 203 -14.88 -2.10 17.80
N GLY A 204 -13.75 -2.71 18.14
CA GLY A 204 -13.12 -3.78 17.38
C GLY A 204 -11.89 -3.39 16.57
N GLY A 205 -11.37 -2.18 16.73
CA GLY A 205 -10.11 -1.74 16.12
C GLY A 205 -8.89 -2.37 16.77
N SER A 206 -7.77 -2.39 16.06
CA SER A 206 -6.47 -2.86 16.55
C SER A 206 -5.56 -1.70 16.93
N LEU A 207 -4.79 -1.86 17.99
CA LEU A 207 -3.64 -1.01 18.29
C LEU A 207 -2.62 -1.05 17.15
N LEU A 208 -1.76 -0.05 17.08
CA LEU A 208 -0.70 0.12 16.07
C LEU A 208 -1.19 0.20 14.61
N ARG A 209 -2.49 0.36 14.36
CA ARG A 209 -2.97 0.46 12.97
C ARG A 209 -2.48 1.71 12.23
N PRO A 210 -2.48 2.92 12.83
CA PRO A 210 -1.90 4.12 12.21
C PRO A 210 -0.39 4.00 11.97
N GLU A 211 0.34 3.40 12.89
CA GLU A 211 1.78 3.23 12.86
C GLU A 211 2.26 2.18 11.86
N ALA A 212 1.42 1.19 11.60
CA ALA A 212 1.80 -0.08 11.02
C ALA A 212 2.52 0.01 9.67
N THR A 213 2.11 0.94 8.80
CA THR A 213 2.75 1.07 7.48
C THR A 213 4.17 1.62 7.63
N GLY A 214 4.35 2.70 8.41
CA GLY A 214 5.66 3.29 8.66
C GLY A 214 6.58 2.37 9.45
N TYR A 215 6.06 1.69 10.48
CA TYR A 215 6.84 0.72 11.27
C TYR A 215 7.24 -0.49 10.42
N GLY A 216 6.31 -1.06 9.66
CA GLY A 216 6.56 -2.17 8.76
C GLY A 216 7.60 -1.83 7.70
N LEU A 217 7.53 -0.62 7.13
CA LEU A 217 8.54 -0.11 6.20
C LEU A 217 9.93 -0.15 6.82
N CYS A 218 10.09 0.35 8.04
CA CYS A 218 11.38 0.33 8.72
C CYS A 218 11.85 -1.09 9.04
N TYR A 219 10.96 -2.00 9.48
CA TYR A 219 11.32 -3.39 9.72
C TYR A 219 11.81 -4.09 8.45
N PHE A 220 11.13 -3.87 7.32
CA PHE A 220 11.55 -4.43 6.05
C PHE A 220 12.90 -3.85 5.60
N THR A 221 13.08 -2.53 5.71
CA THR A 221 14.33 -1.83 5.37
C THR A 221 15.49 -2.31 6.23
N GLU A 222 15.27 -2.55 7.53
CA GLU A 222 16.29 -3.10 8.42
C GLU A 222 16.76 -4.49 7.98
N GLN A 223 15.83 -5.34 7.54
CA GLN A 223 16.19 -6.65 6.98
C GLN A 223 17.00 -6.51 5.67
N MET A 224 16.64 -5.56 4.80
CA MET A 224 17.40 -5.27 3.58
C MET A 224 18.82 -4.83 3.90
N LEU A 225 19.00 -3.88 4.81
CA LEU A 225 20.31 -3.42 5.27
C LEU A 225 21.14 -4.57 5.86
N GLY A 226 20.49 -5.43 6.65
CA GLY A 226 21.11 -6.62 7.24
C GLY A 226 21.72 -7.57 6.22
N THR A 227 21.23 -7.63 4.97
CA THR A 227 21.87 -8.44 3.89
C THR A 227 23.26 -7.96 3.51
N ARG A 228 23.63 -6.73 3.90
CA ARG A 228 24.94 -6.12 3.69
C ARG A 228 25.71 -5.88 4.99
N GLY A 229 25.23 -6.41 6.13
CA GLY A 229 25.82 -6.17 7.44
C GLY A 229 25.61 -4.74 7.94
N GLU A 230 24.65 -4.02 7.38
CA GLU A 230 24.30 -2.63 7.72
C GLU A 230 23.03 -2.58 8.57
N SER A 231 22.76 -1.42 9.18
CA SER A 231 21.57 -1.13 9.97
C SER A 231 21.18 0.34 9.86
N PHE A 232 20.08 0.74 10.48
CA PHE A 232 19.71 2.16 10.56
C PHE A 232 20.66 2.99 11.45
N ALA A 233 21.39 2.36 12.37
CA ALA A 233 22.21 3.09 13.33
C ALA A 233 23.27 3.98 12.66
N GLY A 234 23.23 5.28 12.95
CA GLY A 234 24.15 6.27 12.40
C GLY A 234 23.89 6.66 10.93
N LYS A 235 22.87 6.14 10.30
CA LYS A 235 22.54 6.45 8.88
C LYS A 235 21.71 7.71 8.75
N THR A 236 21.96 8.48 7.68
CA THR A 236 21.14 9.62 7.29
C THR A 236 19.98 9.16 6.43
N VAL A 237 18.76 9.52 6.81
CA VAL A 237 17.52 9.07 6.16
C VAL A 237 16.76 10.25 5.60
N LEU A 238 16.40 10.16 4.31
CA LEU A 238 15.43 11.07 3.68
C LEU A 238 14.05 10.42 3.69
N ILE A 239 13.05 11.20 4.09
CA ILE A 239 11.64 10.79 4.02
C ILE A 239 10.86 11.86 3.29
N SER A 240 10.08 11.48 2.28
CA SER A 240 9.07 12.35 1.68
C SER A 240 7.70 12.14 2.33
N GLY A 241 6.85 13.16 2.20
CA GLY A 241 5.55 13.17 2.86
C GLY A 241 5.61 13.69 4.30
N ALA A 242 4.46 13.99 4.86
CA ALA A 242 4.23 14.33 6.25
C ALA A 242 2.88 13.78 6.75
N GLY A 243 2.34 12.75 6.07
CA GLY A 243 1.18 11.98 6.50
C GLY A 243 1.57 10.86 7.48
N ASP A 244 0.62 10.01 7.83
CA ASP A 244 0.85 8.95 8.82
C ASP A 244 2.05 8.05 8.47
N VAL A 245 2.15 7.60 7.23
CA VAL A 245 3.27 6.73 6.80
C VAL A 245 4.62 7.40 7.06
N ALA A 246 4.78 8.64 6.61
CA ALA A 246 6.03 9.40 6.78
C ALA A 246 6.36 9.68 8.24
N GLN A 247 5.36 10.12 9.02
CA GLN A 247 5.53 10.44 10.44
C GLN A 247 5.97 9.22 11.25
N TYR A 248 5.30 8.08 11.05
CA TYR A 248 5.64 6.85 11.78
C TYR A 248 6.90 6.15 11.24
N ALA A 249 7.21 6.28 9.95
CA ALA A 249 8.51 5.87 9.42
C ALA A 249 9.66 6.68 10.05
N ALA A 250 9.50 8.01 10.13
CA ALA A 250 10.47 8.87 10.80
C ALA A 250 10.67 8.48 12.27
N GLN A 251 9.58 8.34 13.02
CA GLN A 251 9.62 7.93 14.42
C GLN A 251 10.33 6.58 14.61
N LYS A 252 10.01 5.58 13.78
CA LYS A 252 10.62 4.24 13.91
C LYS A 252 12.09 4.25 13.48
N ALA A 253 12.44 4.92 12.38
CA ALA A 253 13.83 5.05 11.92
C ALA A 253 14.73 5.71 13.00
N MET A 254 14.23 6.77 13.62
CA MET A 254 14.92 7.42 14.75
C MET A 254 15.13 6.47 15.95
N ARG A 255 14.11 5.69 16.31
CA ARG A 255 14.21 4.67 17.37
C ARG A 255 15.20 3.55 17.04
N LEU A 256 15.46 3.31 15.75
CA LEU A 256 16.47 2.38 15.25
C LEU A 256 17.86 3.03 15.12
N GLY A 257 18.01 4.29 15.58
CA GLY A 257 19.29 5.00 15.63
C GLY A 257 19.65 5.78 14.37
N ALA A 258 18.70 6.00 13.45
CA ALA A 258 18.91 6.81 12.26
C ALA A 258 18.74 8.31 12.54
N LYS A 259 19.38 9.11 11.70
CA LYS A 259 19.20 10.56 11.61
C LYS A 259 18.26 10.89 10.47
N VAL A 260 17.00 11.15 10.77
CA VAL A 260 16.00 11.60 9.77
C VAL A 260 16.14 13.10 9.56
N VAL A 261 16.37 13.53 8.33
CA VAL A 261 16.71 14.94 8.03
C VAL A 261 15.70 15.66 7.15
N THR A 262 14.70 14.95 6.60
CA THR A 262 13.68 15.57 5.73
C THR A 262 12.27 15.09 6.02
N LEU A 263 11.29 15.95 5.83
CA LEU A 263 9.88 15.65 5.59
C LEU A 263 9.36 16.59 4.50
N SER A 264 8.29 16.21 3.80
CA SER A 264 7.74 17.04 2.72
C SER A 264 6.22 17.03 2.69
N ASP A 265 5.64 18.01 2.01
CA ASP A 265 4.25 17.96 1.55
C ASP A 265 4.15 18.42 0.08
N SER A 266 2.92 18.71 -0.40
CA SER A 266 2.71 19.12 -1.79
C SER A 266 3.41 20.43 -2.17
N ASP A 267 3.75 21.27 -1.20
CA ASP A 267 4.26 22.63 -1.42
C ASP A 267 5.80 22.72 -1.33
N GLY A 268 6.46 21.63 -0.82
CA GLY A 268 7.91 21.60 -0.70
C GLY A 268 8.39 20.64 0.41
N PHE A 269 9.65 20.75 0.77
CA PHE A 269 10.24 19.93 1.82
C PHE A 269 11.06 20.76 2.83
N ILE A 270 11.19 20.23 4.05
CA ILE A 270 12.14 20.74 5.05
C ILE A 270 13.40 19.87 5.04
N TYR A 271 14.54 20.53 5.22
CA TYR A 271 15.82 19.89 5.51
C TYR A 271 16.35 20.41 6.86
N ASP A 272 16.48 19.51 7.79
CA ASP A 272 17.04 19.77 9.12
C ASP A 272 18.38 19.04 9.23
N PRO A 273 19.52 19.73 9.09
CA PRO A 273 20.86 19.11 9.12
C PRO A 273 21.19 18.48 10.48
N ASP A 274 20.57 18.94 11.57
CA ASP A 274 20.75 18.36 12.90
C ASP A 274 19.92 17.09 13.11
N GLY A 275 18.94 16.88 12.23
CA GLY A 275 17.97 15.78 12.28
C GLY A 275 16.75 16.08 13.14
N LEU A 276 15.71 15.28 12.92
CA LEU A 276 14.51 15.28 13.75
C LEU A 276 14.79 14.54 15.06
N ASP A 277 14.17 15.01 16.14
CA ASP A 277 14.14 14.39 17.45
C ASP A 277 12.69 14.17 17.93
N GLU A 278 12.50 13.68 19.14
CA GLU A 278 11.15 13.40 19.68
C GLU A 278 10.32 14.68 19.84
N GLU A 279 10.92 15.81 20.24
CA GLU A 279 10.23 17.10 20.40
C GLU A 279 9.77 17.63 19.03
N LYS A 280 10.68 17.63 18.04
CA LYS A 280 10.41 18.06 16.67
C LYS A 280 9.33 17.18 16.03
N MET A 281 9.38 15.86 16.26
CA MET A 281 8.35 14.95 15.78
C MET A 281 7.00 15.16 16.46
N ALA A 282 6.97 15.42 17.78
CA ALA A 282 5.73 15.76 18.47
C ALA A 282 5.06 17.00 17.85
N TYR A 283 5.85 18.01 17.52
CA TYR A 283 5.36 19.18 16.80
C TYR A 283 4.81 18.84 15.41
N VAL A 284 5.50 18.00 14.63
CA VAL A 284 5.00 17.56 13.32
C VAL A 284 3.66 16.83 13.44
N PHE A 285 3.52 15.95 14.45
CA PHE A 285 2.24 15.27 14.71
C PHE A 285 1.12 16.28 15.03
N GLU A 286 1.38 17.24 15.89
CA GLU A 286 0.42 18.28 16.25
C GLU A 286 0.05 19.12 15.03
N LEU A 287 1.06 19.63 14.29
CA LEU A 287 0.91 20.43 13.07
C LEU A 287 0.01 19.72 12.03
N LYS A 288 0.25 18.44 11.79
CA LYS A 288 -0.45 17.71 10.72
C LYS A 288 -1.81 17.17 11.17
N LYS A 289 -1.94 16.67 12.41
CA LYS A 289 -3.16 16.00 12.88
C LYS A 289 -4.17 16.97 13.50
N ILE A 290 -3.71 17.99 14.18
CA ILE A 290 -4.59 18.95 14.87
C ILE A 290 -4.82 20.18 13.99
N TYR A 291 -3.74 20.86 13.61
CA TYR A 291 -3.85 22.13 12.87
C TYR A 291 -4.02 21.95 11.36
N ARG A 292 -3.74 20.74 10.81
CA ARG A 292 -3.75 20.48 9.36
C ARG A 292 -2.86 21.45 8.59
N GLY A 293 -1.80 21.92 9.24
CA GLY A 293 -0.84 22.90 8.73
C GLY A 293 0.10 22.35 7.66
N ARG A 294 0.96 23.23 7.14
CA ARG A 294 1.96 22.89 6.12
C ARG A 294 3.32 22.64 6.74
N ILE A 295 4.13 21.78 6.11
CA ILE A 295 5.45 21.44 6.65
C ILE A 295 6.40 22.66 6.69
N LYS A 296 6.13 23.71 5.92
CA LYS A 296 6.84 24.97 5.96
C LYS A 296 6.89 25.55 7.38
N GLU A 297 5.80 25.42 8.15
CA GLU A 297 5.68 25.96 9.51
C GLU A 297 6.69 25.32 10.48
N TYR A 298 7.22 24.13 10.15
CA TYR A 298 8.32 23.53 10.87
C TYR A 298 9.60 24.42 10.79
N ALA A 299 9.94 24.89 9.59
CA ALA A 299 11.12 25.74 9.40
C ALA A 299 10.96 27.12 10.06
N ASP A 300 9.73 27.62 10.14
CA ASP A 300 9.44 28.86 10.89
C ASP A 300 9.67 28.68 12.40
N LYS A 301 9.41 27.48 12.95
CA LYS A 301 9.61 27.16 14.37
C LYS A 301 11.05 26.76 14.70
N TYR A 302 11.74 26.08 13.80
CA TYR A 302 13.10 25.57 14.01
C TYR A 302 14.08 26.22 13.02
N PRO A 303 14.70 27.38 13.38
CA PRO A 303 15.53 28.19 12.46
C PRO A 303 16.81 27.50 11.95
N GLY A 304 17.21 26.37 12.56
CA GLY A 304 18.32 25.53 12.08
C GLY A 304 17.97 24.72 10.83
N SER A 305 16.68 24.61 10.51
CA SER A 305 16.18 23.93 9.32
C SER A 305 15.92 24.90 8.16
N THR A 306 15.89 24.36 6.95
CA THR A 306 15.62 25.13 5.72
C THR A 306 14.39 24.55 5.01
N TYR A 307 13.49 25.41 4.55
CA TYR A 307 12.37 25.02 3.70
C TYR A 307 12.69 25.28 2.23
N TYR A 308 12.41 24.29 1.38
CA TYR A 308 12.61 24.35 -0.07
C TYR A 308 11.24 24.27 -0.77
N PRO A 309 10.69 25.42 -1.23
CA PRO A 309 9.38 25.45 -1.85
C PRO A 309 9.38 24.79 -3.24
N GLY A 310 8.36 24.00 -3.52
CA GLY A 310 8.16 23.34 -4.83
C GLY A 310 9.15 22.22 -5.17
N GLU A 311 10.07 21.90 -4.26
CA GLU A 311 11.10 20.88 -4.47
C GLU A 311 10.81 19.60 -3.71
N ARG A 312 11.53 18.52 -4.09
CA ARG A 312 11.54 17.21 -3.44
C ARG A 312 12.90 16.93 -2.79
N PRO A 313 12.99 16.10 -1.73
CA PRO A 313 14.20 15.96 -0.92
C PRO A 313 15.36 15.22 -1.60
N TRP A 314 15.16 14.61 -2.74
CA TRP A 314 16.04 13.59 -3.33
C TRP A 314 17.42 14.09 -3.77
N ARG A 315 17.69 15.39 -3.70
CA ARG A 315 19.01 16.00 -3.96
C ARG A 315 19.93 16.07 -2.73
N ILE A 316 19.38 15.79 -1.54
CA ILE A 316 20.16 15.81 -0.31
C ILE A 316 20.93 14.50 -0.19
N PRO A 317 22.25 14.51 0.09
CA PRO A 317 23.01 13.29 0.32
C PRO A 317 22.45 12.48 1.50
N CYS A 318 22.37 11.15 1.32
CA CYS A 318 21.83 10.27 2.33
C CYS A 318 22.31 8.83 2.15
N ASP A 319 22.10 8.00 3.17
CA ASP A 319 22.30 6.55 3.12
C ASP A 319 21.01 5.82 2.71
N ILE A 320 19.86 6.29 3.16
CA ILE A 320 18.56 5.63 2.99
C ILE A 320 17.52 6.65 2.53
N ALA A 321 16.71 6.28 1.53
CA ALA A 321 15.57 7.06 1.06
C ALA A 321 14.26 6.26 1.24
N LEU A 322 13.30 6.85 1.94
CA LEU A 322 11.96 6.29 2.19
C LEU A 322 10.89 7.18 1.56
N PRO A 323 10.52 6.96 0.29
CA PRO A 323 9.46 7.72 -0.36
C PRO A 323 8.09 7.34 0.21
N CYS A 324 7.49 8.27 0.98
CA CYS A 324 6.25 8.05 1.72
C CYS A 324 5.13 9.03 1.33
N ALA A 325 5.28 9.79 0.24
CA ALA A 325 4.31 10.81 -0.14
C ALA A 325 3.33 10.31 -1.20
N THR A 326 3.73 10.32 -2.46
CA THR A 326 2.81 10.11 -3.57
C THR A 326 3.40 9.24 -4.69
N GLN A 327 2.50 8.74 -5.54
CA GLN A 327 2.84 8.02 -6.76
C GLN A 327 3.73 8.86 -7.68
N ASN A 328 4.73 8.23 -8.32
CA ASN A 328 5.65 8.83 -9.30
C ASN A 328 6.40 10.08 -8.80
N GLU A 329 6.73 10.10 -7.51
CA GLU A 329 7.49 11.21 -6.92
C GLU A 329 9.01 11.13 -7.14
N ILE A 330 9.55 9.94 -7.42
CA ILE A 330 10.95 9.73 -7.80
C ILE A 330 11.01 9.44 -9.29
N ARG A 331 11.59 10.37 -10.04
CA ARG A 331 11.87 10.22 -11.48
C ARG A 331 13.32 9.83 -11.69
N LYS A 332 13.69 9.55 -12.95
CA LYS A 332 15.06 9.17 -13.33
C LYS A 332 16.10 10.13 -12.75
N GLU A 333 15.89 11.43 -12.94
CA GLU A 333 16.83 12.47 -12.49
C GLU A 333 16.98 12.51 -10.95
N ASP A 334 15.90 12.20 -10.23
CA ASP A 334 15.93 12.10 -8.76
C ASP A 334 16.70 10.85 -8.31
N ALA A 335 16.50 9.74 -9.01
CA ALA A 335 17.25 8.49 -8.75
C ALA A 335 18.73 8.67 -8.99
N GLU A 336 19.14 9.36 -10.10
CA GLU A 336 20.53 9.68 -10.39
C GLU A 336 21.16 10.55 -9.28
N LYS A 337 20.40 11.52 -8.71
CA LYS A 337 20.86 12.34 -7.57
C LYS A 337 21.03 11.50 -6.30
N LEU A 338 20.11 10.58 -6.01
CA LEU A 338 20.22 9.69 -4.86
C LEU A 338 21.48 8.80 -4.98
N VAL A 339 21.73 8.22 -6.15
CA VAL A 339 22.95 7.44 -6.42
C VAL A 339 24.20 8.29 -6.21
N ALA A 340 24.26 9.48 -6.83
CA ALA A 340 25.39 10.40 -6.69
C ALA A 340 25.59 10.90 -5.24
N GLY A 341 24.51 10.98 -4.46
CA GLY A 341 24.51 11.35 -3.04
C GLY A 341 24.93 10.24 -2.08
N GLY A 342 25.25 9.04 -2.59
CA GLY A 342 25.70 7.90 -1.78
C GLY A 342 24.58 7.04 -1.18
N CYS A 343 23.34 7.20 -1.64
CA CYS A 343 22.22 6.38 -1.19
C CYS A 343 22.49 4.88 -1.48
N MET A 344 22.32 4.04 -0.47
CA MET A 344 22.51 2.60 -0.56
C MET A 344 21.21 1.82 -0.58
N CYS A 345 20.12 2.42 -0.08
CA CYS A 345 18.83 1.73 0.07
C CYS A 345 17.66 2.67 -0.21
N VAL A 346 16.75 2.23 -1.07
CA VAL A 346 15.45 2.87 -1.32
C VAL A 346 14.34 1.88 -1.03
N ALA A 347 13.46 2.17 -0.06
CA ALA A 347 12.32 1.33 0.27
C ALA A 347 11.02 2.14 0.24
N GLU A 348 10.06 1.69 -0.55
CA GLU A 348 8.84 2.43 -0.84
C GLU A 348 7.81 2.35 0.29
N GLY A 349 7.49 3.49 0.91
CA GLY A 349 6.39 3.63 1.86
C GLY A 349 5.05 3.96 1.20
N ALA A 350 5.09 4.74 0.12
CA ALA A 350 3.93 5.00 -0.72
C ALA A 350 3.68 3.86 -1.73
N ASN A 351 2.55 3.92 -2.43
CA ASN A 351 2.27 3.01 -3.54
C ASN A 351 2.87 3.58 -4.83
N MET A 352 3.78 2.83 -5.47
CA MET A 352 4.47 3.19 -6.71
C MET A 352 5.07 4.62 -6.73
N PRO A 353 5.87 5.02 -5.74
CA PRO A 353 6.47 6.36 -5.73
C PRO A 353 7.59 6.51 -6.76
N SER A 354 8.24 5.41 -7.18
CA SER A 354 9.32 5.43 -8.16
C SER A 354 8.80 5.10 -9.56
N THR A 355 9.24 5.86 -10.56
CA THR A 355 8.94 5.52 -11.96
C THR A 355 9.79 4.32 -12.42
N PRO A 356 9.38 3.60 -13.48
CA PRO A 356 10.16 2.47 -14.01
C PRO A 356 11.61 2.84 -14.36
N GLU A 357 11.83 4.05 -14.88
CA GLU A 357 13.17 4.56 -15.21
C GLU A 357 14.01 4.78 -13.94
N ALA A 358 13.39 5.26 -12.85
CA ALA A 358 14.07 5.42 -11.56
C ALA A 358 14.45 4.05 -10.97
N ILE A 359 13.55 3.08 -11.02
CA ILE A 359 13.83 1.70 -10.57
C ILE A 359 15.01 1.10 -11.33
N HIS A 360 15.07 1.31 -12.65
CA HIS A 360 16.18 0.85 -13.47
C HIS A 360 17.53 1.46 -13.04
N VAL A 361 17.56 2.78 -12.78
CA VAL A 361 18.74 3.46 -12.24
C VAL A 361 19.19 2.83 -10.92
N PHE A 362 18.27 2.56 -9.99
CA PHE A 362 18.62 1.92 -8.72
C PHE A 362 19.24 0.53 -8.90
N GLN A 363 18.64 -0.29 -9.77
CA GLN A 363 19.10 -1.65 -10.04
C GLN A 363 20.46 -1.69 -10.74
N GLU A 364 20.68 -0.83 -11.75
CA GLU A 364 21.95 -0.73 -12.46
C GLU A 364 23.12 -0.28 -11.57
N ASN A 365 22.83 0.56 -10.57
CA ASN A 365 23.83 1.04 -9.63
C ASN A 365 23.92 0.19 -8.36
N GLY A 366 23.26 -0.97 -8.32
CA GLY A 366 23.34 -1.92 -7.23
C GLY A 366 22.76 -1.45 -5.90
N LEU A 367 21.82 -0.49 -5.89
CA LEU A 367 21.13 -0.09 -4.68
C LEU A 367 20.20 -1.21 -4.21
N LEU A 368 20.01 -1.30 -2.90
CA LEU A 368 18.91 -2.07 -2.33
C LEU A 368 17.62 -1.34 -2.63
N TYR A 369 16.77 -1.88 -3.50
CA TYR A 369 15.48 -1.27 -3.83
C TYR A 369 14.34 -2.23 -3.55
N ALA A 370 13.34 -1.80 -2.76
CA ALA A 370 12.14 -2.56 -2.45
C ALA A 370 10.87 -1.89 -2.96
N PRO A 371 10.02 -2.61 -3.71
CA PRO A 371 8.73 -2.09 -4.16
C PRO A 371 7.73 -2.00 -3.02
N GLY A 372 6.82 -1.02 -3.09
CA GLY A 372 5.83 -0.75 -2.06
C GLY A 372 4.97 -1.95 -1.66
N LYS A 373 4.62 -2.83 -2.61
CA LYS A 373 3.82 -4.04 -2.32
C LYS A 373 4.46 -4.96 -1.28
N ALA A 374 5.80 -4.95 -1.14
CA ALA A 374 6.52 -5.68 -0.10
C ALA A 374 6.81 -4.77 1.12
N SER A 375 7.47 -3.63 0.90
CA SER A 375 7.97 -2.78 1.99
C SER A 375 6.87 -2.07 2.78
N ASN A 376 5.75 -1.68 2.15
CA ASN A 376 4.65 -1.00 2.83
C ASN A 376 3.50 -1.93 3.27
N ALA A 377 3.69 -3.24 3.25
CA ALA A 377 2.67 -4.22 3.60
C ALA A 377 2.26 -4.20 5.08
N GLY A 378 2.94 -3.43 5.94
CA GLY A 378 2.64 -3.34 7.37
C GLY A 378 1.19 -2.93 7.66
N GLY A 379 0.65 -1.98 6.91
CA GLY A 379 -0.72 -1.52 7.11
C GLY A 379 -1.77 -2.61 6.85
N VAL A 380 -1.66 -3.36 5.77
CA VAL A 380 -2.57 -4.47 5.50
C VAL A 380 -2.32 -5.66 6.41
N SER A 381 -1.08 -5.90 6.82
CA SER A 381 -0.74 -6.92 7.83
C SER A 381 -1.48 -6.66 9.14
N THR A 382 -1.40 -5.44 9.67
CA THR A 382 -2.13 -5.07 10.90
C THR A 382 -3.65 -5.10 10.69
N SER A 383 -4.15 -4.79 9.50
CA SER A 383 -5.57 -5.00 9.18
C SER A 383 -5.97 -6.48 9.25
N GLY A 384 -5.13 -7.40 8.78
CA GLY A 384 -5.35 -8.83 8.95
C GLY A 384 -5.27 -9.29 10.42
N LEU A 385 -4.37 -8.70 11.21
CA LEU A 385 -4.33 -8.92 12.67
C LEU A 385 -5.59 -8.39 13.37
N GLU A 386 -6.17 -7.28 12.91
CA GLU A 386 -7.47 -6.79 13.39
C GLU A 386 -8.58 -7.81 13.08
N MET A 387 -8.58 -8.39 11.87
CA MET A 387 -9.53 -9.47 11.53
C MET A 387 -9.38 -10.67 12.48
N THR A 388 -8.15 -11.08 12.78
CA THR A 388 -7.87 -12.17 13.73
C THR A 388 -8.40 -11.86 15.12
N GLN A 389 -8.09 -10.68 15.66
CA GLN A 389 -8.58 -10.22 16.97
C GLN A 389 -10.13 -10.19 17.02
N ASN A 390 -10.77 -9.73 15.92
CA ASN A 390 -12.24 -9.71 15.82
C ASN A 390 -12.84 -11.12 15.82
N SER A 391 -12.25 -12.06 15.08
CA SER A 391 -12.71 -13.45 15.04
C SER A 391 -12.57 -14.15 16.39
N MET A 392 -11.50 -13.84 17.13
CA MET A 392 -11.27 -14.36 18.48
C MET A 392 -12.06 -13.60 19.56
N ARG A 393 -12.63 -12.43 19.24
CA ARG A 393 -13.24 -11.48 20.19
C ARG A 393 -12.28 -11.06 21.31
N GLN A 394 -11.03 -10.81 20.96
CA GLN A 394 -9.97 -10.40 21.87
C GLN A 394 -9.29 -9.13 21.37
N HIS A 395 -8.68 -8.40 22.29
CA HIS A 395 -7.78 -7.29 22.01
C HIS A 395 -6.36 -7.70 22.42
N TRP A 396 -5.42 -7.48 21.52
CA TRP A 396 -4.00 -7.66 21.79
C TRP A 396 -3.37 -6.36 22.27
N THR A 397 -2.31 -6.47 23.07
CA THR A 397 -1.49 -5.33 23.46
C THR A 397 -0.72 -4.76 22.26
N ALA A 398 -0.21 -3.54 22.41
CA ALA A 398 0.61 -2.94 21.35
C ALA A 398 1.87 -3.77 21.06
N GLU A 399 2.46 -4.37 22.09
CA GLU A 399 3.65 -5.24 22.00
C GLU A 399 3.35 -6.53 21.23
N GLU A 400 2.19 -7.15 21.47
CA GLU A 400 1.76 -8.34 20.74
C GLU A 400 1.55 -8.02 19.27
N VAL A 401 0.84 -6.92 18.93
CA VAL A 401 0.63 -6.49 17.55
C VAL A 401 1.96 -6.16 16.87
N ASP A 402 2.88 -5.43 17.53
CA ASP A 402 4.20 -5.09 17.00
C ASP A 402 5.06 -6.33 16.75
N SER A 403 5.03 -7.30 17.65
CA SER A 403 5.74 -8.57 17.50
C SER A 403 5.24 -9.36 16.26
N HIS A 404 3.93 -9.44 16.09
CA HIS A 404 3.34 -10.05 14.89
C HIS A 404 3.70 -9.29 13.62
N LEU A 405 3.62 -7.95 13.64
CA LEU A 405 3.98 -7.11 12.50
C LEU A 405 5.44 -7.32 12.09
N ARG A 406 6.36 -7.29 13.05
CA ARG A 406 7.79 -7.51 12.82
C ARG A 406 8.05 -8.87 12.18
N ARG A 407 7.43 -9.93 12.68
CA ARG A 407 7.53 -11.28 12.12
C ARG A 407 7.02 -11.33 10.69
N ILE A 408 5.84 -10.77 10.42
CA ILE A 408 5.27 -10.74 9.06
C ILE A 408 6.20 -10.00 8.09
N MET A 409 6.74 -8.86 8.47
CA MET A 409 7.67 -8.11 7.60
C MET A 409 8.97 -8.88 7.34
N SER A 410 9.47 -9.63 8.34
CA SER A 410 10.61 -10.53 8.17
C SER A 410 10.30 -11.69 7.21
N ASP A 411 9.11 -12.28 7.33
CA ASP A 411 8.67 -13.38 6.45
C ASP A 411 8.50 -12.90 4.98
N ILE A 412 7.96 -11.69 4.79
CA ILE A 412 7.88 -11.06 3.47
C ILE A 412 9.29 -10.87 2.87
N HIS A 413 10.22 -10.37 3.66
CA HIS A 413 11.60 -10.16 3.23
C HIS A 413 12.27 -11.50 2.86
N ALA A 414 12.11 -12.53 3.69
CA ALA A 414 12.66 -13.86 3.42
C ALA A 414 12.09 -14.45 2.10
N ALA A 415 10.78 -14.26 1.86
CA ALA A 415 10.15 -14.67 0.60
C ALA A 415 10.73 -13.91 -0.61
N CYS A 416 10.96 -12.60 -0.47
CA CYS A 416 11.60 -11.80 -1.51
C CYS A 416 13.02 -12.28 -1.81
N LEU A 417 13.81 -12.63 -0.79
CA LEU A 417 15.16 -13.19 -0.98
C LEU A 417 15.12 -14.52 -1.71
N LYS A 418 14.23 -15.43 -1.30
CA LYS A 418 14.11 -16.77 -1.90
C LYS A 418 13.94 -16.75 -3.42
N TYR A 419 13.17 -15.80 -3.95
CA TYR A 419 12.85 -15.72 -5.37
C TYR A 419 13.52 -14.56 -6.10
N GLY A 420 14.15 -13.64 -5.36
CA GLY A 420 14.80 -12.46 -5.92
C GLY A 420 16.31 -12.52 -5.98
N THR A 421 16.97 -13.43 -5.24
CA THR A 421 18.43 -13.53 -5.23
C THR A 421 18.96 -14.05 -6.56
N ASN A 422 19.94 -13.35 -7.11
CA ASN A 422 20.66 -13.72 -8.33
C ASN A 422 21.84 -14.65 -8.00
N GLU A 423 22.44 -15.26 -9.04
CA GLU A 423 23.62 -16.12 -8.89
C GLU A 423 24.84 -15.39 -8.31
N ASP A 424 24.95 -14.08 -8.55
CA ASP A 424 26.01 -13.22 -8.02
C ASP A 424 25.76 -12.74 -6.57
N GLY A 425 24.66 -13.17 -5.96
CA GLY A 425 24.25 -12.78 -4.61
C GLY A 425 23.49 -11.45 -4.50
N THR A 426 23.35 -10.71 -5.60
CA THR A 426 22.48 -9.50 -5.60
C THR A 426 21.01 -9.87 -5.52
N VAL A 427 20.18 -8.96 -5.00
CA VAL A 427 18.76 -9.20 -4.79
C VAL A 427 17.90 -8.27 -5.63
N ASN A 428 17.08 -8.84 -6.51
CA ASN A 428 16.01 -8.13 -7.19
C ASN A 428 14.69 -8.29 -6.39
N TYR A 429 14.41 -7.36 -5.51
CA TYR A 429 13.22 -7.39 -4.65
C TYR A 429 11.90 -7.27 -5.44
N VAL A 430 11.89 -6.63 -6.60
CA VAL A 430 10.67 -6.55 -7.47
C VAL A 430 10.32 -7.94 -7.96
N ARG A 431 11.29 -8.64 -8.57
CA ARG A 431 11.11 -10.02 -9.02
C ARG A 431 10.77 -10.93 -7.84
N GLY A 432 11.48 -10.78 -6.72
CA GLY A 432 11.27 -11.59 -5.52
C GLY A 432 9.85 -11.47 -4.98
N ALA A 433 9.36 -10.24 -4.82
CA ALA A 433 8.01 -9.99 -4.33
C ALA A 433 6.93 -10.51 -5.28
N ASN A 434 7.03 -10.19 -6.57
CA ASN A 434 6.04 -10.62 -7.56
C ASN A 434 5.99 -12.14 -7.70
N THR A 435 7.16 -12.81 -7.75
CA THR A 435 7.23 -14.28 -7.90
C THR A 435 6.75 -14.99 -6.64
N ALA A 436 7.16 -14.55 -5.44
CA ALA A 436 6.70 -15.12 -4.18
C ALA A 436 5.17 -15.03 -4.04
N ALA A 437 4.62 -13.84 -4.32
CA ALA A 437 3.19 -13.61 -4.29
C ALA A 437 2.43 -14.47 -5.30
N PHE A 438 2.91 -14.49 -6.54
CA PHE A 438 2.30 -15.28 -7.62
C PHE A 438 2.24 -16.77 -7.26
N ILE A 439 3.35 -17.37 -6.85
CA ILE A 439 3.43 -18.80 -6.54
C ILE A 439 2.40 -19.16 -5.47
N LYS A 440 2.31 -18.37 -4.41
CA LYS A 440 1.39 -18.64 -3.31
C LYS A 440 -0.08 -18.61 -3.75
N VAL A 441 -0.46 -17.63 -4.59
CA VAL A 441 -1.82 -17.55 -5.16
C VAL A 441 -2.05 -18.70 -6.14
N ALA A 442 -1.07 -18.98 -7.02
CA ALA A 442 -1.16 -20.01 -8.04
C ALA A 442 -1.33 -21.40 -7.42
N ASP A 443 -0.54 -21.74 -6.42
CA ASP A 443 -0.62 -23.04 -5.72
C ASP A 443 -2.01 -23.23 -5.09
N ALA A 444 -2.51 -22.22 -4.37
CA ALA A 444 -3.85 -22.27 -3.80
C ALA A 444 -4.95 -22.45 -4.86
N MET A 445 -4.84 -21.73 -5.99
CA MET A 445 -5.79 -21.88 -7.11
C MET A 445 -5.71 -23.25 -7.78
N MET A 446 -4.52 -23.84 -7.83
CA MET A 446 -4.32 -25.20 -8.38
C MET A 446 -4.93 -26.25 -7.46
N ASP A 447 -4.75 -26.12 -6.15
CA ASP A 447 -5.31 -27.03 -5.14
C ASP A 447 -6.84 -26.99 -5.10
N GLN A 448 -7.43 -25.79 -5.27
CA GLN A 448 -8.88 -25.58 -5.25
C GLN A 448 -9.56 -25.90 -6.58
N GLY A 449 -8.82 -26.06 -7.66
CA GLY A 449 -9.33 -26.42 -8.98
C GLY A 449 -9.83 -25.24 -9.82
N LEU A 450 -10.83 -25.50 -10.65
CA LEU A 450 -11.45 -24.50 -11.55
C LEU A 450 -12.79 -24.03 -10.97
N VAL A 451 -12.70 -23.14 -10.01
CA VAL A 451 -13.86 -22.56 -9.29
C VAL A 451 -14.02 -21.08 -9.60
#